data_cb9e76e44d0b810b83bb138125aff00d
#
_entry.id   cb9e76e44d0b810b83bb138125aff00d
#
_cell.length_a   1.000
_cell.length_b   1.000
_cell.length_c   1.000
_cell.angle_alpha   90.00
_cell.angle_beta   90.00
_cell.angle_gamma   90.00
#
_symmetry.space_group_name_H-M   'P 1'
#
loop_
_entity.id
_entity.type
_entity.pdbx_description
1 polymer ?
#
loop_
_entity_poly.entity_id
_entity_poly.type
_entity_poly.pdbx_seq_one_letter_code
_entity_poly.pdbx_strand_id
1 'polypeptide(L)'
;MKKLIYTAIASTLMTVMLSSCGWHLRGSGQLDSNISSVHISGANKKSDFYRTLSRSLKANKVVITDSHTEAEYRIVTLNQKSERRTATVSSGARVSEYQLTELVDVVIFAASGTQLLPRTTLRVERFYDFDENDVQSKSEEAALLKKEMINDLAQQVVRRLNAVSRRSSSSTSQENNTDNATEG
;
A
#
# COMPACT_ATOMS: atom_id res chain seq x y z
N MET A 1 -28.65 -48.68 -20.12
CA MET A 1 -27.68 -47.86 -20.85
C MET A 1 -28.03 -46.37 -20.84
N LYS A 2 -29.27 -45.94 -21.18
CA LYS A 2 -29.65 -44.49 -21.16
C LYS A 2 -29.46 -43.80 -19.82
N LYS A 3 -29.84 -44.43 -18.68
CA LYS A 3 -29.68 -43.86 -17.33
C LYS A 3 -28.21 -43.61 -16.93
N LEU A 4 -27.29 -44.52 -17.34
CA LEU A 4 -25.86 -44.34 -17.08
C LEU A 4 -25.27 -43.16 -17.88
N ILE A 5 -25.77 -42.90 -19.07
CA ILE A 5 -25.34 -41.78 -19.92
C ILE A 5 -25.79 -40.44 -19.29
N TYR A 6 -27.02 -40.35 -18.78
CA TYR A 6 -27.54 -39.17 -18.13
C TYR A 6 -26.80 -38.86 -16.82
N THR A 7 -26.45 -39.87 -16.01
CA THR A 7 -25.66 -39.64 -14.77
C THR A 7 -24.24 -39.19 -15.09
N ALA A 8 -23.60 -39.71 -16.13
CA ALA A 8 -22.28 -39.29 -16.58
C ALA A 8 -22.28 -37.82 -17.06
N ILE A 9 -23.30 -37.44 -17.86
CA ILE A 9 -23.45 -36.06 -18.35
C ILE A 9 -23.72 -35.09 -17.20
N ALA A 10 -24.57 -35.45 -16.25
CA ALA A 10 -24.87 -34.63 -15.08
C ALA A 10 -23.65 -34.44 -14.18
N SER A 11 -22.84 -35.48 -13.98
CA SER A 11 -21.59 -35.42 -13.20
C SER A 11 -20.56 -34.52 -13.87
N THR A 12 -20.39 -34.63 -15.19
CA THR A 12 -19.45 -33.78 -15.95
C THR A 12 -19.89 -32.30 -15.93
N LEU A 13 -21.19 -32.03 -16.06
CA LEU A 13 -21.72 -30.68 -16.00
C LEU A 13 -21.54 -30.05 -14.61
N MET A 14 -21.70 -30.84 -13.53
CA MET A 14 -21.47 -30.40 -12.16
C MET A 14 -20.00 -30.08 -11.90
N THR A 15 -19.05 -30.83 -12.47
CA THR A 15 -17.61 -30.58 -12.34
C THR A 15 -17.17 -29.29 -13.04
N VAL A 16 -17.77 -28.98 -14.19
CA VAL A 16 -17.50 -27.73 -14.96
C VAL A 16 -18.01 -26.49 -14.20
N MET A 17 -19.13 -26.59 -13.48
CA MET A 17 -19.67 -25.50 -12.65
C MET A 17 -18.79 -25.15 -11.45
N LEU A 18 -18.05 -26.11 -10.87
CA LEU A 18 -17.13 -25.89 -9.76
C LEU A 18 -15.83 -25.20 -10.17
N SER A 19 -15.43 -25.27 -11.45
CA SER A 19 -14.21 -24.62 -11.97
C SER A 19 -14.37 -23.13 -12.24
N SER A 20 -15.59 -22.58 -12.17
CA SER A 20 -15.91 -21.19 -12.51
C SER A 20 -15.66 -20.20 -11.36
N CYS A 21 -15.36 -20.65 -10.14
CA CYS A 21 -14.94 -19.75 -9.06
C CYS A 21 -13.46 -19.37 -9.23
N GLY A 22 -13.17 -18.54 -10.20
CA GLY A 22 -11.90 -17.84 -10.31
C GLY A 22 -11.73 -16.84 -9.17
N TRP A 23 -11.41 -17.31 -7.97
CA TRP A 23 -10.96 -16.45 -6.88
C TRP A 23 -9.62 -15.83 -7.27
N HIS A 24 -9.66 -14.67 -7.88
CA HIS A 24 -8.47 -13.86 -8.06
C HIS A 24 -8.18 -13.17 -6.73
N LEU A 25 -7.08 -13.56 -6.07
CA LEU A 25 -6.59 -12.92 -4.84
C LEU A 25 -6.20 -11.47 -5.17
N ARG A 26 -7.15 -10.57 -5.06
CA ARG A 26 -6.98 -9.13 -5.29
C ARG A 26 -6.26 -8.54 -4.08
N GLY A 27 -4.92 -8.67 -4.02
CA GLY A 27 -4.24 -8.23 -2.79
C GLY A 27 -2.73 -8.17 -2.81
N SER A 28 -2.05 -8.70 -3.82
CA SER A 28 -0.65 -8.34 -3.99
C SER A 28 -0.61 -7.01 -4.73
N GLY A 29 -0.30 -5.93 -4.03
CA GLY A 29 0.07 -4.66 -4.65
C GLY A 29 1.37 -4.83 -5.42
N GLN A 30 1.34 -5.66 -6.47
CA GLN A 30 2.44 -5.78 -7.40
C GLN A 30 2.63 -4.42 -8.05
N LEU A 31 3.79 -3.85 -7.82
CA LEU A 31 4.26 -2.72 -8.60
C LEU A 31 4.33 -3.17 -10.07
N ASP A 32 3.96 -2.30 -10.99
CA ASP A 32 4.27 -2.51 -12.39
C ASP A 32 5.77 -2.79 -12.52
N SER A 33 6.10 -3.76 -13.35
CA SER A 33 7.48 -4.19 -13.62
C SER A 33 8.38 -3.07 -14.17
N ASN A 34 7.82 -1.89 -14.39
CA ASN A 34 8.49 -0.73 -14.99
C ASN A 34 9.18 0.20 -13.99
N ILE A 35 9.02 0.00 -12.65
CA ILE A 35 9.72 0.83 -11.66
C ILE A 35 11.01 0.14 -11.26
N SER A 36 12.14 0.65 -11.76
CA SER A 36 13.45 0.05 -11.52
C SER A 36 14.11 0.55 -10.24
N SER A 37 14.03 1.86 -9.97
CA SER A 37 14.75 2.48 -8.86
C SER A 37 14.00 3.64 -8.21
N VAL A 38 14.17 3.77 -6.89
CA VAL A 38 13.51 4.81 -6.07
C VAL A 38 14.49 5.37 -5.05
N HIS A 39 14.49 6.70 -4.90
CA HIS A 39 15.13 7.37 -3.78
C HIS A 39 14.09 7.81 -2.75
N ILE A 40 14.31 7.46 -1.46
CA ILE A 40 13.45 7.87 -0.35
C ILE A 40 14.16 8.95 0.46
N SER A 41 13.58 10.14 0.53
CA SER A 41 14.10 11.28 1.30
C SER A 41 13.10 11.77 2.34
N GLY A 42 13.59 12.58 3.30
CA GLY A 42 12.77 13.17 4.37
C GLY A 42 12.47 12.25 5.56
N ALA A 43 12.44 10.94 5.37
CA ALA A 43 12.25 9.98 6.45
C ALA A 43 13.56 9.71 7.21
N ASN A 44 13.44 9.51 8.53
CA ASN A 44 14.53 8.95 9.30
C ASN A 44 14.75 7.49 8.88
N LYS A 45 15.95 7.16 8.34
CA LYS A 45 16.31 5.80 7.89
C LYS A 45 16.17 4.73 8.99
N LYS A 46 16.19 5.14 10.28
CA LYS A 46 15.99 4.24 11.43
C LYS A 46 14.51 4.07 11.82
N SER A 47 13.59 4.84 11.25
CA SER A 47 12.15 4.73 11.57
C SER A 47 11.56 3.40 11.07
N ASP A 48 10.55 2.90 11.79
CA ASP A 48 9.81 1.70 11.38
C ASP A 48 9.13 1.88 10.02
N PHE A 49 8.62 3.09 9.76
CA PHE A 49 8.01 3.43 8.49
C PHE A 49 9.01 3.32 7.33
N TYR A 50 10.20 3.94 7.45
CA TYR A 50 11.22 3.85 6.39
C TYR A 50 11.63 2.40 6.13
N ARG A 51 11.88 1.62 7.20
CA ARG A 51 12.27 0.20 7.08
C ARG A 51 11.18 -0.63 6.41
N THR A 52 9.92 -0.38 6.77
CA THR A 52 8.77 -1.11 6.19
C THR A 52 8.55 -0.72 4.74
N LEU A 53 8.58 0.57 4.40
CA LEU A 53 8.46 1.05 3.02
C LEU A 53 9.60 0.49 2.15
N SER A 54 10.85 0.57 2.65
CA SER A 54 12.00 0.02 1.95
C SER A 54 11.89 -1.48 1.70
N ARG A 55 11.41 -2.24 2.68
CA ARG A 55 11.17 -3.69 2.53
C ARG A 55 10.08 -3.96 1.50
N SER A 56 8.99 -3.22 1.51
CA SER A 56 7.89 -3.36 0.55
C SER A 56 8.34 -3.07 -0.88
N LEU A 57 9.15 -2.03 -1.10
CA LEU A 57 9.71 -1.70 -2.41
C LEU A 57 10.67 -2.79 -2.90
N LYS A 58 11.60 -3.25 -2.04
CA LYS A 58 12.55 -4.33 -2.38
C LYS A 58 11.83 -5.64 -2.69
N ALA A 59 10.76 -5.98 -1.99
CA ALA A 59 9.94 -7.16 -2.26
C ALA A 59 9.31 -7.11 -3.67
N ASN A 60 9.09 -5.91 -4.20
CA ASN A 60 8.64 -5.69 -5.58
C ASN A 60 9.81 -5.48 -6.58
N LYS A 61 11.03 -5.88 -6.21
CA LYS A 61 12.25 -5.80 -7.04
C LYS A 61 12.71 -4.38 -7.37
N VAL A 62 12.25 -3.36 -6.63
CA VAL A 62 12.67 -1.97 -6.79
C VAL A 62 13.99 -1.75 -6.05
N VAL A 63 14.95 -1.17 -6.72
CA VAL A 63 16.25 -0.78 -6.13
C VAL A 63 16.09 0.54 -5.37
N ILE A 64 16.57 0.59 -4.13
CA ILE A 64 16.60 1.85 -3.36
C ILE A 64 17.98 2.46 -3.50
N THR A 65 18.03 3.66 -4.08
CA THR A 65 19.28 4.41 -4.29
C THR A 65 19.52 5.41 -3.17
N ASP A 66 20.78 5.67 -2.88
CA ASP A 66 21.17 6.70 -1.91
C ASP A 66 21.17 8.10 -2.55
N SER A 67 21.36 8.19 -3.85
CA SER A 67 21.32 9.44 -4.62
C SER A 67 19.98 9.59 -5.35
N HIS A 68 19.44 10.81 -5.32
CA HIS A 68 18.22 11.15 -6.07
C HIS A 68 18.47 11.24 -7.59
N THR A 69 19.72 11.43 -8.03
CA THR A 69 20.09 11.52 -9.45
C THR A 69 20.10 10.16 -10.14
N GLU A 70 20.21 9.07 -9.39
CA GLU A 70 20.22 7.70 -9.89
C GLU A 70 18.84 7.04 -9.84
N ALA A 71 17.84 7.74 -9.28
CA ALA A 71 16.51 7.22 -9.07
C ALA A 71 15.57 7.62 -10.20
N GLU A 72 14.80 6.65 -10.69
CA GLU A 72 13.68 6.89 -11.61
C GLU A 72 12.57 7.70 -10.95
N TYR A 73 12.28 7.42 -9.68
CA TYR A 73 11.33 8.16 -8.86
C TYR A 73 11.93 8.58 -7.54
N ARG A 74 11.52 9.75 -7.06
CA ARG A 74 11.87 10.23 -5.71
C ARG A 74 10.62 10.35 -4.86
N ILE A 75 10.59 9.62 -3.75
CA ILE A 75 9.56 9.70 -2.71
C ILE A 75 10.09 10.62 -1.61
N VAL A 76 9.44 11.74 -1.39
CA VAL A 76 9.72 12.67 -0.28
C VAL A 76 8.67 12.46 0.78
N THR A 77 9.09 12.09 1.99
CA THR A 77 8.21 11.90 3.13
C THR A 77 8.39 13.03 4.13
N LEU A 78 7.30 13.58 4.58
CA LEU A 78 7.27 14.72 5.49
C LEU A 78 6.29 14.43 6.62
N ASN A 79 6.43 15.17 7.73
CA ASN A 79 5.42 15.23 8.78
C ASN A 79 4.92 13.87 9.29
N GLN A 80 5.86 12.89 9.47
CA GLN A 80 5.50 11.60 10.05
C GLN A 80 5.11 11.79 11.51
N LYS A 81 3.89 11.34 11.88
CA LYS A 81 3.36 11.41 13.24
C LYS A 81 2.74 10.09 13.66
N SER A 82 2.89 9.77 14.93
CA SER A 82 2.27 8.66 15.64
C SER A 82 1.60 9.23 16.89
N GLU A 83 0.30 9.09 17.01
CA GLU A 83 -0.49 9.67 18.10
C GLU A 83 -1.37 8.61 18.73
N ARG A 84 -1.52 8.70 20.06
CA ARG A 84 -2.53 7.94 20.82
C ARG A 84 -3.36 8.95 21.61
N ARG A 85 -4.68 8.85 21.49
CA ARG A 85 -5.60 9.66 22.28
C ARG A 85 -6.71 8.79 22.87
N THR A 86 -7.27 9.24 23.98
CA THR A 86 -8.49 8.63 24.54
C THR A 86 -9.63 8.82 23.56
N ALA A 87 -10.29 7.73 23.19
CA ALA A 87 -11.46 7.74 22.32
C ALA A 87 -12.74 7.72 23.16
N THR A 88 -12.80 6.84 24.16
CA THR A 88 -13.99 6.67 24.97
C THR A 88 -13.63 6.57 26.46
N VAL A 89 -14.51 7.12 27.31
CA VAL A 89 -14.47 6.96 28.76
C VAL A 89 -15.73 6.25 29.24
N SER A 90 -15.58 5.37 30.22
CA SER A 90 -16.70 4.69 30.88
C SER A 90 -17.49 5.62 31.79
N SER A 91 -18.65 5.17 32.27
CA SER A 91 -19.48 5.90 33.23
C SER A 91 -18.77 6.26 34.55
N GLY A 92 -17.69 5.53 34.88
CA GLY A 92 -16.82 5.82 36.02
C GLY A 92 -15.68 6.81 35.70
N ALA A 93 -15.73 7.52 34.57
CA ALA A 93 -14.71 8.45 34.08
C ALA A 93 -13.31 7.80 33.85
N ARG A 94 -13.28 6.48 33.61
CA ARG A 94 -12.06 5.74 33.28
C ARG A 94 -11.98 5.54 31.77
N VAL A 95 -10.76 5.55 31.24
CA VAL A 95 -10.54 5.25 29.82
C VAL A 95 -11.00 3.83 29.52
N SER A 96 -11.83 3.66 28.51
CA SER A 96 -12.30 2.35 28.03
C SER A 96 -11.82 2.04 26.62
N GLU A 97 -11.41 3.06 25.84
CA GLU A 97 -10.93 2.87 24.48
C GLU A 97 -9.89 3.94 24.13
N TYR A 98 -8.85 3.53 23.42
CA TYR A 98 -7.87 4.44 22.80
C TYR A 98 -8.00 4.40 21.29
N GLN A 99 -7.74 5.55 20.67
CA GLN A 99 -7.51 5.69 19.24
C GLN A 99 -6.01 5.86 18.97
N LEU A 100 -5.47 5.04 18.08
CA LEU A 100 -4.16 5.18 17.48
C LEU A 100 -4.30 5.86 16.12
N THR A 101 -3.41 6.78 15.83
CA THR A 101 -3.31 7.45 14.52
C THR A 101 -1.86 7.43 14.05
N GLU A 102 -1.63 6.90 12.85
CA GLU A 102 -0.36 7.00 12.14
C GLU A 102 -0.59 7.82 10.87
N LEU A 103 0.24 8.82 10.62
CA LEU A 103 0.15 9.64 9.42
C LEU A 103 1.53 9.98 8.84
N VAL A 104 1.55 10.22 7.54
CA VAL A 104 2.72 10.70 6.80
C VAL A 104 2.26 11.52 5.60
N ASP A 105 2.93 12.63 5.34
CA ASP A 105 2.76 13.36 4.09
C ASP A 105 3.76 12.84 3.06
N VAL A 106 3.30 12.64 1.84
CA VAL A 106 4.11 12.09 0.74
C VAL A 106 4.00 12.99 -0.48
N VAL A 107 5.15 13.21 -1.13
CA VAL A 107 5.27 13.82 -2.46
C VAL A 107 6.06 12.88 -3.33
N ILE A 108 5.69 12.72 -4.60
CA ILE A 108 6.44 11.89 -5.56
C ILE A 108 6.86 12.72 -6.76
N PHE A 109 8.11 12.60 -7.14
CA PHE A 109 8.69 13.25 -8.31
C PHE A 109 9.25 12.19 -9.28
N ALA A 110 9.24 12.51 -10.57
CA ALA A 110 9.98 11.77 -11.58
C ALA A 110 11.47 12.13 -11.53
N ALA A 111 12.32 11.38 -12.24
CA ALA A 111 13.74 11.67 -12.42
C ALA A 111 13.99 13.08 -12.98
N SER A 112 13.12 13.57 -13.88
CA SER A 112 13.16 14.93 -14.43
C SER A 112 12.95 16.05 -13.40
N GLY A 113 12.51 15.71 -12.17
CA GLY A 113 12.10 16.67 -11.16
C GLY A 113 10.62 17.07 -11.26
N THR A 114 9.88 16.58 -12.26
CA THR A 114 8.45 16.81 -12.39
C THR A 114 7.69 16.19 -11.22
N GLN A 115 6.84 16.97 -10.58
CA GLN A 115 6.00 16.49 -9.49
C GLN A 115 4.84 15.66 -10.03
N LEU A 116 4.85 14.35 -9.74
CA LEU A 116 3.82 13.40 -10.18
C LEU A 116 2.69 13.23 -9.17
N LEU A 117 3.00 13.30 -7.88
CA LEU A 117 2.03 13.31 -6.80
C LEU A 117 2.23 14.58 -5.95
N PRO A 118 1.24 15.48 -5.85
CA PRO A 118 1.31 16.60 -4.95
C PRO A 118 1.31 16.11 -3.48
N ARG A 119 1.68 17.00 -2.55
CA ARG A 119 1.68 16.68 -1.13
C ARG A 119 0.34 16.06 -0.72
N THR A 120 0.39 14.82 -0.32
CA THR A 120 -0.77 14.01 0.02
C THR A 120 -0.57 13.42 1.40
N THR A 121 -1.50 13.69 2.31
CA THR A 121 -1.50 13.09 3.64
C THR A 121 -2.11 11.70 3.57
N LEU A 122 -1.33 10.70 3.97
CA LEU A 122 -1.79 9.33 4.19
C LEU A 122 -2.00 9.14 5.68
N ARG A 123 -3.12 8.54 6.06
CA ARG A 123 -3.53 8.37 7.45
C ARG A 123 -4.16 7.01 7.65
N VAL A 124 -3.83 6.37 8.76
CA VAL A 124 -4.44 5.15 9.26
C VAL A 124 -4.85 5.36 10.70
N GLU A 125 -6.04 4.91 11.06
CA GLU A 125 -6.57 4.96 12.42
C GLU A 125 -7.02 3.58 12.84
N ARG A 126 -6.81 3.24 14.12
CA ARG A 126 -7.29 2.03 14.76
C ARG A 126 -7.75 2.34 16.17
N PHE A 127 -8.73 1.62 16.63
CA PHE A 127 -9.24 1.68 17.99
C PHE A 127 -8.91 0.37 18.69
N TYR A 128 -8.68 0.43 20.00
CA TYR A 128 -8.53 -0.75 20.83
C TYR A 128 -9.06 -0.51 22.22
N ASP A 129 -9.70 -1.52 22.79
CA ASP A 129 -10.23 -1.48 24.14
C ASP A 129 -9.10 -1.46 25.17
N PHE A 130 -9.25 -0.66 26.21
CA PHE A 130 -8.32 -0.56 27.30
C PHE A 130 -8.93 -1.09 28.59
N ASP A 131 -8.18 -1.97 29.28
CA ASP A 131 -8.51 -2.48 30.60
C ASP A 131 -7.35 -2.16 31.57
N GLU A 132 -7.67 -1.47 32.65
CA GLU A 132 -6.72 -1.12 33.71
C GLU A 132 -6.13 -2.34 34.41
N ASN A 133 -6.83 -3.47 34.40
CA ASN A 133 -6.42 -4.71 35.03
C ASN A 133 -5.47 -5.55 34.16
N ASP A 134 -5.36 -5.20 32.86
CA ASP A 134 -4.56 -5.94 31.88
C ASP A 134 -3.70 -5.01 31.01
N VAL A 135 -2.99 -4.08 31.64
CA VAL A 135 -2.17 -3.06 30.97
C VAL A 135 -1.09 -3.69 30.10
N GLN A 136 -0.50 -4.80 30.53
CA GLN A 136 0.57 -5.47 29.79
C GLN A 136 0.07 -5.98 28.43
N SER A 137 -1.00 -6.77 28.42
CA SER A 137 -1.58 -7.32 27.20
C SER A 137 -2.08 -6.20 26.26
N LYS A 138 -2.68 -5.15 26.83
CA LYS A 138 -3.14 -3.98 26.06
C LYS A 138 -1.99 -3.17 25.45
N SER A 139 -0.85 -3.11 26.09
CA SER A 139 0.36 -2.51 25.53
C SER A 139 0.93 -3.31 24.35
N GLU A 140 0.91 -4.62 24.44
CA GLU A 140 1.34 -5.53 23.36
C GLU A 140 0.40 -5.45 22.17
N GLU A 141 -0.93 -5.43 22.40
CA GLU A 141 -1.95 -5.21 21.37
C GLU A 141 -1.72 -3.88 20.63
N ALA A 142 -1.54 -2.78 21.37
CA ALA A 142 -1.27 -1.47 20.79
C ALA A 142 0.02 -1.45 19.94
N ALA A 143 1.08 -2.15 20.38
CA ALA A 143 2.31 -2.26 19.63
C ALA A 143 2.15 -3.07 18.33
N LEU A 144 1.33 -4.12 18.35
CA LEU A 144 1.00 -4.91 17.16
C LEU A 144 0.19 -4.08 16.17
N LEU A 145 -0.89 -3.42 16.63
CA LEU A 145 -1.70 -2.53 15.81
C LEU A 145 -0.86 -1.44 15.14
N LYS A 146 0.06 -0.84 15.88
CA LYS A 146 0.97 0.16 15.32
C LYS A 146 1.83 -0.40 14.17
N LYS A 147 2.34 -1.61 14.28
CA LYS A 147 3.11 -2.26 13.20
C LYS A 147 2.24 -2.49 11.96
N GLU A 148 0.99 -2.93 12.15
CA GLU A 148 0.03 -3.12 11.06
C GLU A 148 -0.30 -1.78 10.39
N MET A 149 -0.56 -0.73 11.16
CA MET A 149 -0.84 0.61 10.64
C MET A 149 0.33 1.17 9.81
N ILE A 150 1.56 0.98 10.28
CA ILE A 150 2.76 1.38 9.52
C ILE A 150 2.89 0.60 8.22
N ASN A 151 2.56 -0.70 8.24
CA ASN A 151 2.53 -1.50 7.01
C ASN A 151 1.46 -1.00 6.04
N ASP A 152 0.26 -0.69 6.54
CA ASP A 152 -0.83 -0.12 5.74
C ASP A 152 -0.42 1.21 5.08
N LEU A 153 0.26 2.11 5.82
CA LEU A 153 0.80 3.35 5.28
C LEU A 153 1.83 3.09 4.18
N ALA A 154 2.78 2.18 4.42
CA ALA A 154 3.79 1.83 3.42
C ALA A 154 3.15 1.27 2.14
N GLN A 155 2.15 0.40 2.27
CA GLN A 155 1.40 -0.12 1.13
C GLN A 155 0.61 0.99 0.39
N GLN A 156 0.09 1.98 1.10
CA GLN A 156 -0.55 3.14 0.47
C GLN A 156 0.45 3.93 -0.38
N VAL A 157 1.68 4.16 0.11
CA VAL A 157 2.74 4.83 -0.67
C VAL A 157 3.07 4.04 -1.92
N VAL A 158 3.26 2.72 -1.80
CA VAL A 158 3.54 1.82 -2.94
C VAL A 158 2.43 1.89 -3.98
N ARG A 159 1.16 1.86 -3.56
CA ARG A 159 0.01 2.02 -4.48
C ARG A 159 -0.01 3.37 -5.18
N ARG A 160 0.33 4.47 -4.47
CA ARG A 160 0.42 5.81 -5.08
C ARG A 160 1.53 5.90 -6.10
N LEU A 161 2.71 5.35 -5.77
CA LEU A 161 3.84 5.27 -6.70
C LEU A 161 3.44 4.53 -7.98
N ASN A 162 2.81 3.36 -7.85
CA ASN A 162 2.33 2.58 -8.98
C ASN A 162 1.30 3.34 -9.84
N ALA A 163 0.39 4.07 -9.20
CA ALA A 163 -0.62 4.84 -9.91
C ALA A 163 -0.01 6.00 -10.73
N VAL A 164 1.02 6.67 -10.21
CA VAL A 164 1.67 7.77 -10.94
C VAL A 164 2.61 7.26 -12.03
N SER A 165 3.29 6.11 -11.83
CA SER A 165 4.14 5.52 -12.86
C SER A 165 3.35 5.09 -14.10
N ARG A 166 2.16 4.51 -13.90
CA ARG A 166 1.25 4.15 -15.01
C ARG A 166 0.81 5.36 -15.82
N ARG A 167 0.51 6.47 -15.15
CA ARG A 167 0.09 7.71 -15.82
C ARG A 167 1.23 8.32 -16.65
N SER A 168 2.44 8.33 -16.12
CA SER A 168 3.61 8.84 -16.83
C SER A 168 3.93 8.00 -18.07
N SER A 169 3.81 6.68 -17.99
CA SER A 169 4.01 5.77 -19.13
C SER A 169 2.96 5.98 -20.24
N SER A 170 1.70 6.21 -19.87
CA SER A 170 0.62 6.42 -20.86
C SER A 170 0.72 7.76 -21.58
N SER A 171 1.17 8.82 -20.91
CA SER A 171 1.36 10.14 -21.53
C SER A 171 2.51 10.13 -22.57
N THR A 172 3.60 9.45 -22.29
CA THR A 172 4.73 9.31 -23.23
C THR A 172 4.35 8.52 -24.48
N SER A 173 3.47 7.53 -24.36
CA SER A 173 2.99 6.74 -25.51
C SER A 173 2.05 7.51 -26.43
N GLN A 174 1.30 8.48 -25.91
CA GLN A 174 0.42 9.32 -26.71
C GLN A 174 1.18 10.39 -27.49
N GLU A 175 2.21 10.97 -26.91
CA GLU A 175 3.04 12.01 -27.54
C GLU A 175 3.81 11.45 -28.77
N ASN A 176 4.39 10.26 -28.64
CA ASN A 176 5.09 9.58 -29.75
C ASN A 176 4.16 9.15 -30.91
N ASN A 177 2.85 9.02 -30.68
CA ASN A 177 1.91 8.61 -31.72
C ASN A 177 1.36 9.81 -32.51
N THR A 178 1.46 11.02 -31.96
CA THR A 178 1.00 12.25 -32.61
C THR A 178 2.07 12.78 -33.59
N ASP A 179 3.36 12.63 -33.24
CA ASP A 179 4.47 13.06 -34.11
C ASP A 179 4.61 12.21 -35.38
N ASN A 180 4.29 10.91 -35.30
CA ASN A 180 4.28 10.03 -36.49
C ASN A 180 3.08 10.22 -37.42
N ALA A 181 2.04 10.93 -36.99
CA ALA A 181 0.86 11.19 -37.83
C ALA A 181 0.95 12.50 -38.64
N THR A 182 2.00 13.32 -38.41
CA THR A 182 2.16 14.63 -39.05
C THR A 182 3.20 14.59 -40.19
N GLU A 183 3.94 13.49 -40.37
CA GLU A 183 4.95 13.30 -41.45
C GLU A 183 4.50 12.34 -42.57
N GLY A 184 3.19 12.11 -42.75
CA GLY A 184 2.63 11.25 -43.82
C GLY A 184 1.88 12.04 -44.88
#